data_ec3614433d97bdc473581f31f8c97cd5
#
_entry.id   ec3614433d97bdc473581f31f8c97cd5
#
_cell.length_a   1.000
_cell.length_b   1.000
_cell.length_c   1.000
_cell.angle_alpha   90.00
_cell.angle_beta   90.00
_cell.angle_gamma   90.00
#
_symmetry.space_group_name_H-M   'P 1'
#
loop_
_entity.id
_entity.type
_entity.pdbx_description
1 polymer ?
#
loop_
_entity_poly.entity_id
_entity_poly.type
_entity_poly.pdbx_seq_one_letter_code
_entity_poly.pdbx_strand_id
1 'polypeptide(L)'
;MLAISMQSLQAGGQILAWPNNIGFALDFENRRALHNRLNIPLAGSFTLTRASTKYALRRNGTYELFSADTAAITDLGLSLEPAATNLCTASSDLEQAVWHKTAVTVTTGIADPAGGTAAMRVTESAGNAALARVTIPVTSGQTYTLTRIVRRGNCDWVRLIVGDSAFSNSILAWFNLADFTAGSMVNTGAGYGAISRTIKPIGLGYALVSLTFAPPAAVNAGITTASADGTTTRANIGNGAGIGTSYEHWNTQLEAGTGSSPIVAGGAAVSRAADSLALPLAPTTGNLALRFDDGTTQTVSLAAALPANFNRSVIRTMAATI
;
A
#
# COMPACT_ATOMS: atom_id res chain seq x y z
N MET A 1 -23.38 14.06 -23.91
CA MET A 1 -22.32 13.56 -22.97
C MET A 1 -21.05 13.44 -23.78
N LEU A 2 -20.15 14.45 -23.76
CA LEU A 2 -18.89 14.43 -24.52
C LEU A 2 -17.91 13.61 -23.71
N ALA A 3 -17.61 12.41 -24.17
CA ALA A 3 -16.46 11.66 -23.68
C ALA A 3 -15.20 12.41 -24.13
N ILE A 4 -14.47 13.02 -23.20
CA ILE A 4 -13.14 13.59 -23.50
C ILE A 4 -12.25 12.41 -23.83
N SER A 5 -11.94 12.22 -25.12
CA SER A 5 -10.98 11.23 -25.54
C SER A 5 -9.58 11.66 -25.09
N MET A 6 -9.16 11.17 -23.94
CA MET A 6 -7.77 11.30 -23.46
C MET A 6 -6.79 10.37 -24.19
N GLN A 7 -7.17 9.78 -25.32
CA GLN A 7 -6.33 8.85 -26.09
C GLN A 7 -5.09 9.49 -26.71
N SER A 8 -5.02 10.82 -26.77
CA SER A 8 -3.86 11.54 -27.35
C SER A 8 -2.65 11.69 -26.40
N LEU A 9 -2.72 11.11 -25.19
CA LEU A 9 -1.64 11.19 -24.18
C LEU A 9 -0.79 9.90 -24.12
N GLN A 10 -0.61 9.19 -25.24
CA GLN A 10 0.16 7.94 -25.24
C GLN A 10 1.55 8.11 -25.87
N ALA A 11 2.52 7.65 -25.09
CA ALA A 11 3.81 7.01 -25.42
C ALA A 11 4.89 7.85 -26.11
N GLY A 12 6.04 7.90 -25.47
CA GLY A 12 7.34 8.05 -26.16
C GLY A 12 7.71 9.45 -26.56
N GLY A 13 8.18 10.27 -25.61
CA GLY A 13 9.09 11.39 -25.94
C GLY A 13 8.56 12.57 -26.75
N GLN A 14 7.31 12.55 -27.18
CA GLN A 14 6.70 13.67 -27.89
C GLN A 14 5.91 14.57 -26.93
N ILE A 15 6.13 15.86 -27.02
CA ILE A 15 5.29 16.90 -26.40
C ILE A 15 3.91 16.82 -27.08
N LEU A 16 3.02 16.00 -26.54
CA LEU A 16 1.64 15.96 -27.03
C LEU A 16 0.97 17.31 -26.69
N ALA A 17 0.47 17.97 -27.70
CA ALA A 17 -0.31 19.20 -27.52
C ALA A 17 -1.57 18.88 -26.71
N TRP A 18 -1.92 19.73 -25.77
CA TRP A 18 -3.20 19.66 -25.09
C TRP A 18 -4.35 19.86 -26.07
N PRO A 19 -5.48 19.13 -25.95
CA PRO A 19 -6.67 19.41 -26.77
C PRO A 19 -7.11 20.87 -26.64
N ASN A 20 -7.58 21.47 -27.76
CA ASN A 20 -7.93 22.89 -27.80
C ASN A 20 -9.05 23.35 -26.85
N ASN A 21 -9.84 22.41 -26.33
CA ASN A 21 -10.90 22.66 -25.36
C ASN A 21 -10.45 22.54 -23.89
N ILE A 22 -9.15 22.36 -23.64
CA ILE A 22 -8.60 22.31 -22.29
C ILE A 22 -8.14 23.71 -21.88
N GLY A 23 -8.72 24.25 -20.82
CA GLY A 23 -8.35 25.54 -20.24
C GLY A 23 -7.33 25.44 -19.10
N PHE A 24 -7.37 24.33 -18.36
CA PHE A 24 -6.46 24.03 -17.27
C PHE A 24 -6.09 22.54 -17.26
N ALA A 25 -4.82 22.23 -17.09
CA ALA A 25 -4.39 20.84 -16.88
C ALA A 25 -3.08 20.73 -16.11
N LEU A 26 -2.92 19.62 -15.41
CA LEU A 26 -1.69 19.20 -14.75
C LEU A 26 -1.29 17.82 -15.26
N ASP A 27 -0.03 17.68 -15.65
CA ASP A 27 0.59 16.41 -16.05
C ASP A 27 1.74 16.13 -15.09
N PHE A 28 1.48 15.34 -14.08
CA PHE A 28 2.42 15.05 -13.02
C PHE A 28 3.54 14.11 -13.49
N GLU A 29 3.23 13.21 -14.42
CA GLU A 29 4.20 12.27 -14.99
C GLU A 29 5.28 13.03 -15.78
N ASN A 30 4.89 14.01 -16.61
CA ASN A 30 5.80 14.80 -17.42
C ASN A 30 6.16 16.17 -16.80
N ARG A 31 5.73 16.44 -15.58
CA ARG A 31 6.03 17.65 -14.79
C ARG A 31 5.72 18.96 -15.51
N ARG A 32 4.56 19.06 -16.14
CA ARG A 32 4.09 20.23 -16.89
C ARG A 32 2.65 20.60 -16.51
N ALA A 33 2.29 21.86 -16.76
CA ALA A 33 0.93 22.36 -16.54
C ALA A 33 0.49 23.25 -17.72
N LEU A 34 -0.82 23.41 -17.86
CA LEU A 34 -1.48 24.28 -18.82
C LEU A 34 -2.44 25.20 -18.09
N HIS A 35 -2.39 26.50 -18.38
CA HIS A 35 -3.38 27.48 -17.94
C HIS A 35 -3.66 28.46 -19.08
N ASN A 36 -4.93 28.68 -19.41
CA ASN A 36 -5.37 29.53 -20.50
C ASN A 36 -4.66 29.24 -21.84
N ARG A 37 -4.48 27.94 -22.15
CA ARG A 37 -3.77 27.44 -23.37
C ARG A 37 -2.27 27.72 -23.42
N LEU A 38 -1.69 28.22 -22.33
CA LEU A 38 -0.24 28.45 -22.25
C LEU A 38 0.38 27.37 -21.35
N ASN A 39 1.49 26.81 -21.80
CA ASN A 39 2.29 25.93 -20.95
C ASN A 39 2.94 26.77 -19.83
N ILE A 40 2.76 26.32 -18.61
CA ILE A 40 3.33 26.93 -17.41
C ILE A 40 4.10 25.88 -16.59
N PRO A 41 5.01 26.28 -15.71
CA PRO A 41 5.65 25.34 -14.80
C PRO A 41 4.63 24.60 -13.94
N LEU A 42 4.85 23.31 -13.69
CA LEU A 42 4.02 22.54 -12.75
C LEU A 42 4.14 23.10 -11.33
N ALA A 43 5.34 23.53 -10.93
CA ALA A 43 5.57 24.23 -9.67
C ALA A 43 4.77 25.53 -9.62
N GLY A 44 3.99 25.72 -8.56
CA GLY A 44 3.09 26.88 -8.40
C GLY A 44 1.72 26.76 -9.08
N SER A 45 1.48 25.71 -9.88
CA SER A 45 0.17 25.48 -10.52
C SER A 45 -0.84 24.83 -9.59
N PHE A 46 -0.40 24.31 -8.45
CA PHE A 46 -1.21 23.71 -7.39
C PHE A 46 -0.52 23.90 -6.05
N THR A 47 -1.26 23.69 -4.97
CA THR A 47 -0.71 23.56 -3.62
C THR A 47 -1.19 22.25 -3.00
N LEU A 48 -0.32 21.61 -2.23
CA LEU A 48 -0.64 20.40 -1.48
C LEU A 48 -0.28 20.61 -0.01
N THR A 49 -1.20 20.23 0.86
CA THR A 49 -0.96 20.20 2.31
C THR A 49 -1.12 18.78 2.82
N ARG A 50 -0.22 18.36 3.70
CA ARG A 50 -0.24 17.10 4.44
C ARG A 50 0.68 17.23 5.65
N ALA A 51 0.14 17.17 6.84
CA ALA A 51 0.87 17.38 8.10
C ALA A 51 1.77 16.19 8.51
N SER A 52 2.13 15.28 7.61
CA SER A 52 2.97 14.11 7.88
C SER A 52 3.86 13.76 6.70
N THR A 53 4.88 12.93 6.94
CA THR A 53 5.63 12.28 5.87
C THR A 53 4.78 11.24 5.13
N LYS A 54 5.20 10.85 3.93
CA LYS A 54 4.52 9.87 3.09
C LYS A 54 5.50 9.12 2.20
N TYR A 55 5.34 7.81 2.12
CA TYR A 55 5.98 7.01 1.07
C TYR A 55 5.14 7.02 -0.19
N ALA A 56 5.77 7.15 -1.35
CA ALA A 56 5.13 6.95 -2.65
C ALA A 56 5.95 6.00 -3.52
N LEU A 57 5.24 5.15 -4.27
CA LEU A 57 5.85 4.16 -5.14
C LEU A 57 6.38 4.80 -6.42
N ARG A 58 7.57 4.38 -6.86
CA ARG A 58 8.15 4.69 -8.17
C ARG A 58 7.87 3.57 -9.17
N ARG A 59 8.03 3.83 -10.44
CA ARG A 59 7.83 2.85 -11.53
C ARG A 59 8.77 1.65 -11.43
N ASN A 60 9.99 1.87 -10.93
CA ASN A 60 10.94 0.77 -10.66
C ASN A 60 10.56 -0.08 -9.44
N GLY A 61 9.44 0.25 -8.77
CA GLY A 61 8.91 -0.47 -7.63
C GLY A 61 9.56 -0.13 -6.30
N THR A 62 10.45 0.86 -6.23
CA THR A 62 10.98 1.38 -4.96
C THR A 62 10.10 2.46 -4.37
N TYR A 63 10.19 2.68 -3.07
CA TYR A 63 9.49 3.78 -2.40
C TYR A 63 10.40 4.99 -2.21
N GLU A 64 9.83 6.17 -2.36
CA GLU A 64 10.45 7.45 -2.01
C GLU A 64 9.70 8.07 -0.83
N LEU A 65 10.44 8.61 0.14
CA LEU A 65 9.88 9.30 1.31
C LEU A 65 9.77 10.81 1.03
N PHE A 66 8.58 11.34 1.16
CA PHE A 66 8.27 12.76 1.00
C PHE A 66 7.98 13.39 2.38
N SER A 67 8.50 14.60 2.60
CA SER A 67 8.26 15.38 3.81
C SER A 67 6.81 15.86 3.90
N ALA A 68 6.41 16.35 5.07
CA ALA A 68 5.15 17.07 5.24
C ALA A 68 5.05 18.22 4.22
N ASP A 69 3.83 18.52 3.78
CA ASP A 69 3.50 19.58 2.82
C ASP A 69 4.26 19.50 1.47
N THR A 70 4.89 18.36 1.20
CA THR A 70 5.56 18.10 -0.08
C THR A 70 4.71 17.17 -0.96
N ALA A 71 4.43 17.59 -2.18
CA ALA A 71 3.69 16.78 -3.14
C ALA A 71 4.46 15.50 -3.48
N ALA A 72 3.85 14.35 -3.26
CA ALA A 72 4.45 13.05 -3.53
C ALA A 72 4.32 12.71 -5.03
N ILE A 73 5.13 13.38 -5.86
CA ILE A 73 5.17 13.19 -7.31
C ILE A 73 6.36 12.30 -7.67
N THR A 74 6.04 11.11 -8.15
CA THR A 74 7.01 10.16 -8.72
C THR A 74 6.88 10.09 -10.24
N ASP A 75 7.60 9.19 -10.87
CA ASP A 75 7.47 8.85 -12.29
C ASP A 75 6.17 8.07 -12.63
N LEU A 76 5.34 7.76 -11.62
CA LEU A 76 3.98 7.24 -11.80
C LEU A 76 2.92 8.34 -11.80
N GLY A 77 3.22 9.53 -11.28
CA GLY A 77 2.30 10.64 -11.12
C GLY A 77 2.27 11.19 -9.68
N LEU A 78 1.24 11.96 -9.36
CA LEU A 78 0.96 12.48 -8.03
C LEU A 78 0.21 11.44 -7.20
N SER A 79 0.77 11.07 -6.03
CA SER A 79 0.07 10.21 -5.07
C SER A 79 -0.77 11.06 -4.11
N LEU A 80 -2.10 10.85 -4.12
CA LEU A 80 -3.06 11.45 -3.18
C LEU A 80 -3.76 10.34 -2.41
N GLU A 81 -3.77 10.44 -1.08
CA GLU A 81 -4.37 9.43 -0.20
C GLU A 81 -5.10 10.07 0.98
N PRO A 82 -6.20 9.47 1.43
CA PRO A 82 -6.87 9.87 2.66
C PRO A 82 -5.98 9.66 3.88
N ALA A 83 -6.39 10.20 5.02
CA ALA A 83 -5.75 9.89 6.30
C ALA A 83 -5.84 8.39 6.58
N ALA A 84 -4.78 7.85 7.16
CA ALA A 84 -4.71 6.45 7.55
C ALA A 84 -3.84 6.29 8.79
N THR A 85 -4.10 5.25 9.58
CA THR A 85 -3.33 4.95 10.79
C THR A 85 -2.84 3.51 10.73
N ASN A 86 -1.53 3.32 10.82
CA ASN A 86 -0.97 2.00 11.05
C ASN A 86 -1.09 1.65 12.54
N LEU A 87 -1.91 0.67 12.83
CA LEU A 87 -2.15 0.17 14.19
C LEU A 87 -1.01 -0.75 14.68
N CYS A 88 -0.15 -1.23 13.79
CA CYS A 88 1.04 -2.00 14.16
C CYS A 88 2.13 -1.05 14.66
N THR A 89 2.37 -1.05 15.95
CA THR A 89 3.25 -0.08 16.63
C THR A 89 4.73 -0.25 16.30
N ALA A 90 5.17 -1.45 15.95
CA ALA A 90 6.54 -1.78 15.56
C ALA A 90 6.54 -2.40 14.17
N SER A 91 6.27 -1.60 13.15
CA SER A 91 5.89 -2.11 11.83
C SER A 91 7.06 -2.68 11.02
N SER A 92 8.27 -2.14 11.20
CA SER A 92 9.48 -2.56 10.47
C SER A 92 10.51 -3.27 11.34
N ASP A 93 10.36 -3.23 12.67
CA ASP A 93 11.35 -3.77 13.60
C ASP A 93 10.76 -4.97 14.38
N LEU A 94 11.08 -6.17 13.93
CA LEU A 94 10.67 -7.42 14.57
C LEU A 94 11.48 -7.75 15.84
N GLU A 95 12.53 -6.98 16.19
CA GLU A 95 13.29 -7.15 17.41
C GLU A 95 12.59 -6.52 18.63
N GLN A 96 11.64 -5.61 18.41
CA GLN A 96 10.90 -5.00 19.51
C GLN A 96 10.07 -6.02 20.28
N ALA A 97 9.96 -5.81 21.60
CA ALA A 97 9.31 -6.74 22.53
C ALA A 97 7.82 -7.01 22.24
N VAL A 98 7.16 -6.15 21.48
CA VAL A 98 5.78 -6.35 21.04
C VAL A 98 5.64 -7.54 20.07
N TRP A 99 6.74 -7.93 19.42
CA TRP A 99 6.79 -9.10 18.56
C TRP A 99 7.16 -10.34 19.35
N HIS A 100 6.19 -11.21 19.51
CA HIS A 100 6.42 -12.54 20.12
C HIS A 100 6.98 -13.49 19.06
N LYS A 101 8.26 -13.88 19.24
CA LYS A 101 8.99 -14.79 18.34
C LYS A 101 8.95 -16.20 18.89
N THR A 102 8.49 -17.15 18.08
CA THR A 102 8.52 -18.59 18.42
C THR A 102 9.20 -19.34 17.29
N ALA A 103 10.24 -20.11 17.60
CA ALA A 103 10.95 -20.97 16.67
C ALA A 103 11.42 -20.23 15.38
N VAL A 104 11.75 -18.95 15.50
CA VAL A 104 12.35 -18.13 14.43
C VAL A 104 13.53 -17.35 14.97
N THR A 105 14.50 -17.10 14.09
CA THR A 105 15.56 -16.11 14.27
C THR A 105 15.35 -14.94 13.31
N VAL A 106 15.77 -13.76 13.71
CA VAL A 106 15.69 -12.54 12.92
C VAL A 106 17.09 -12.03 12.63
N THR A 107 17.38 -11.67 11.39
CA THR A 107 18.62 -11.03 10.96
C THR A 107 18.30 -9.66 10.42
N THR A 108 18.94 -8.63 10.94
CA THR A 108 18.77 -7.22 10.54
C THR A 108 19.70 -6.81 9.41
N GLY A 109 19.57 -5.59 8.92
CA GLY A 109 20.49 -5.02 7.93
C GLY A 109 20.23 -5.47 6.49
N ILE A 110 19.05 -5.94 6.19
CA ILE A 110 18.65 -6.34 4.83
C ILE A 110 18.18 -5.09 4.04
N ALA A 111 18.62 -5.01 2.78
CA ALA A 111 18.23 -3.91 1.89
C ALA A 111 16.70 -3.86 1.73
N ASP A 112 16.11 -2.69 1.95
CA ASP A 112 14.68 -2.46 1.90
C ASP A 112 14.25 -1.72 0.61
N PRO A 113 12.96 -1.74 0.25
CA PRO A 113 12.49 -1.11 -0.97
C PRO A 113 12.41 0.43 -0.90
N ALA A 114 12.78 1.06 0.21
CA ALA A 114 12.92 2.51 0.35
C ALA A 114 14.38 2.99 0.21
N GLY A 115 15.30 2.07 -0.10
CA GLY A 115 16.72 2.38 -0.32
C GLY A 115 17.58 2.37 0.94
N GLY A 116 17.04 1.90 2.06
CA GLY A 116 17.74 1.68 3.32
C GLY A 116 18.07 0.21 3.55
N THR A 117 18.33 -0.14 4.80
CA THR A 117 18.63 -1.49 5.29
C THR A 117 17.78 -1.88 6.48
N ALA A 118 16.56 -1.35 6.55
CA ALA A 118 15.63 -1.61 7.64
C ALA A 118 14.82 -2.91 7.47
N ALA A 119 14.98 -3.64 6.36
CA ALA A 119 14.36 -4.94 6.22
C ALA A 119 15.08 -6.00 7.06
N MET A 120 14.35 -7.04 7.42
CA MET A 120 14.82 -8.13 8.29
C MET A 120 14.53 -9.48 7.63
N ARG A 121 15.43 -10.44 7.79
CA ARG A 121 15.21 -11.83 7.40
C ARG A 121 14.69 -12.62 8.59
N VAL A 122 13.57 -13.30 8.38
CA VAL A 122 12.98 -14.24 9.34
C VAL A 122 13.31 -15.65 8.87
N THR A 123 14.00 -16.41 9.71
CA THR A 123 14.42 -17.79 9.42
C THR A 123 13.81 -18.73 10.46
N GLU A 124 13.23 -19.83 10.01
CA GLU A 124 12.73 -20.87 10.92
C GLU A 124 13.88 -21.60 11.60
N SER A 125 13.84 -21.68 12.92
CA SER A 125 14.87 -22.33 13.75
C SER A 125 14.41 -23.67 14.34
N ALA A 126 13.08 -23.95 14.30
CA ALA A 126 12.54 -25.24 14.69
C ALA A 126 11.28 -25.56 13.88
N GLY A 127 11.01 -26.84 13.62
CA GLY A 127 10.07 -27.33 12.61
C GLY A 127 8.58 -27.15 12.89
N ASN A 128 8.18 -26.60 14.04
CA ASN A 128 6.78 -26.42 14.40
C ASN A 128 6.55 -25.06 15.05
N ALA A 129 5.43 -24.44 14.72
CA ALA A 129 4.99 -23.15 15.26
C ALA A 129 5.96 -21.96 15.01
N ALA A 130 6.73 -22.01 13.92
CA ALA A 130 7.64 -20.92 13.55
C ALA A 130 6.87 -19.66 13.14
N LEU A 131 6.91 -18.63 13.98
CA LEU A 131 6.19 -17.37 13.71
C LEU A 131 6.79 -16.17 14.46
N ALA A 132 6.64 -14.99 13.87
CA ALA A 132 6.76 -13.71 14.54
C ALA A 132 5.36 -13.07 14.61
N ARG A 133 4.79 -13.00 15.81
CA ARG A 133 3.41 -12.55 16.03
C ARG A 133 3.36 -11.22 16.76
N VAL A 134 2.49 -10.34 16.32
CA VAL A 134 2.04 -9.15 17.06
C VAL A 134 0.55 -9.27 17.35
N THR A 135 0.10 -8.67 18.44
CA THR A 135 -1.31 -8.64 18.84
C THR A 135 -1.80 -7.18 18.81
N ILE A 136 -2.87 -6.93 18.07
CA ILE A 136 -3.40 -5.59 17.83
C ILE A 136 -4.90 -5.56 18.12
N PRO A 137 -5.41 -4.60 18.92
CA PRO A 137 -6.84 -4.44 19.15
C PRO A 137 -7.58 -4.12 17.85
N VAL A 138 -8.70 -4.82 17.60
CA VAL A 138 -9.61 -4.58 16.49
C VAL A 138 -11.06 -4.52 16.99
N THR A 139 -11.90 -3.78 16.28
CA THR A 139 -13.30 -3.51 16.66
C THR A 139 -14.25 -4.30 15.76
N SER A 140 -15.28 -4.91 16.34
CA SER A 140 -16.35 -5.59 15.62
C SER A 140 -17.07 -4.64 14.66
N GLY A 141 -17.49 -5.15 13.50
CA GLY A 141 -18.20 -4.39 12.47
C GLY A 141 -17.32 -3.48 11.63
N GLN A 142 -16.03 -3.37 11.95
CA GLN A 142 -15.06 -2.61 11.18
C GLN A 142 -14.31 -3.55 10.22
N THR A 143 -14.18 -3.13 8.97
CA THR A 143 -13.26 -3.80 8.03
C THR A 143 -11.85 -3.32 8.26
N TYR A 144 -10.89 -4.24 8.21
CA TYR A 144 -9.46 -3.97 8.31
C TYR A 144 -8.70 -4.55 7.11
N THR A 145 -7.61 -3.90 6.75
CA THR A 145 -6.64 -4.45 5.80
C THR A 145 -5.28 -4.59 6.47
N LEU A 146 -4.80 -5.82 6.53
CA LEU A 146 -3.42 -6.16 6.85
C LEU A 146 -2.61 -6.11 5.57
N THR A 147 -1.58 -5.28 5.55
CA THR A 147 -0.60 -5.22 4.46
C THR A 147 0.77 -5.58 4.99
N ARG A 148 1.50 -6.40 4.24
CA ARG A 148 2.91 -6.67 4.50
C ARG A 148 3.75 -6.48 3.24
N ILE A 149 4.96 -5.98 3.44
CA ILE A 149 5.96 -5.90 2.37
C ILE A 149 7.02 -6.95 2.68
N VAL A 150 7.04 -7.98 1.83
CA VAL A 150 7.85 -9.16 2.00
C VAL A 150 8.63 -9.51 0.74
N ARG A 151 9.77 -10.19 0.89
CA ARG A 151 10.57 -10.71 -0.21
C ARG A 151 10.90 -12.18 0.03
N ARG A 152 11.01 -12.92 -1.07
CA ARG A 152 11.49 -14.29 -1.08
C ARG A 152 12.89 -14.36 -0.46
N GLY A 153 13.07 -15.26 0.50
CA GLY A 153 14.35 -15.74 0.93
C GLY A 153 14.73 -17.01 0.15
N ASN A 154 14.77 -18.15 0.83
CA ASN A 154 14.92 -19.47 0.20
C ASN A 154 13.62 -20.28 0.15
N CYS A 155 12.48 -19.67 0.45
CA CYS A 155 11.16 -20.27 0.47
C CYS A 155 10.26 -19.49 -0.50
N ASP A 156 9.54 -20.18 -1.38
CA ASP A 156 8.70 -19.56 -2.42
C ASP A 156 7.40 -19.01 -1.87
N TRP A 157 6.88 -19.58 -0.79
CA TRP A 157 5.58 -19.25 -0.26
C TRP A 157 5.66 -18.62 1.11
N VAL A 158 4.80 -17.62 1.33
CA VAL A 158 4.48 -17.09 2.65
C VAL A 158 2.98 -17.15 2.90
N ARG A 159 2.63 -17.18 4.18
CA ARG A 159 1.27 -17.21 4.64
C ARG A 159 1.03 -16.08 5.63
N LEU A 160 0.04 -15.21 5.36
CA LEU A 160 -0.49 -14.29 6.35
C LEU A 160 -1.54 -14.99 7.20
N ILE A 161 -1.52 -14.75 8.49
CA ILE A 161 -2.47 -15.28 9.45
C ILE A 161 -3.00 -14.12 10.29
N VAL A 162 -4.33 -14.02 10.39
CA VAL A 162 -5.03 -13.12 11.30
C VAL A 162 -6.03 -13.96 12.08
N GLY A 163 -6.04 -13.85 13.40
CA GLY A 163 -6.94 -14.65 14.22
C GLY A 163 -7.04 -14.15 15.66
N ASP A 164 -7.75 -14.89 16.50
CA ASP A 164 -7.74 -14.68 17.94
C ASP A 164 -6.34 -14.98 18.55
N SER A 165 -6.17 -14.72 19.83
CA SER A 165 -4.86 -14.91 20.50
C SER A 165 -4.34 -16.35 20.46
N ALA A 166 -5.22 -17.34 20.30
CA ALA A 166 -4.90 -18.76 20.19
C ALA A 166 -4.91 -19.26 18.75
N PHE A 167 -5.32 -18.41 17.78
CA PHE A 167 -5.59 -18.77 16.38
C PHE A 167 -6.62 -19.92 16.22
N SER A 168 -7.46 -20.15 17.19
CA SER A 168 -8.57 -21.11 17.10
C SER A 168 -9.59 -20.68 16.05
N ASN A 169 -9.78 -19.38 15.92
CA ASN A 169 -10.54 -18.75 14.86
C ASN A 169 -9.60 -17.84 14.08
N SER A 170 -9.35 -18.13 12.82
CA SER A 170 -8.39 -17.38 12.03
C SER A 170 -8.66 -17.43 10.53
N ILE A 171 -8.07 -16.47 9.81
CA ILE A 171 -7.95 -16.44 8.35
C ILE A 171 -6.50 -16.70 8.01
N LEU A 172 -6.28 -17.60 7.07
CA LEU A 172 -4.99 -17.89 6.48
C LEU A 172 -5.04 -17.55 4.99
N ALA A 173 -4.08 -16.77 4.51
CA ALA A 173 -3.95 -16.41 3.10
C ALA A 173 -2.52 -16.69 2.63
N TRP A 174 -2.38 -17.45 1.53
CA TRP A 174 -1.10 -17.86 0.97
C TRP A 174 -0.72 -16.98 -0.22
N PHE A 175 0.59 -16.74 -0.35
CA PHE A 175 1.16 -15.94 -1.44
C PHE A 175 2.45 -16.57 -1.94
N ASN A 176 2.55 -16.77 -3.25
CA ASN A 176 3.77 -17.20 -3.90
C ASN A 176 4.64 -15.97 -4.23
N LEU A 177 5.83 -15.90 -3.64
CA LEU A 177 6.78 -14.81 -3.85
C LEU A 177 7.71 -15.06 -5.04
N ALA A 178 7.70 -16.27 -5.64
CA ALA A 178 8.50 -16.58 -6.81
C ALA A 178 7.85 -16.05 -8.11
N ASP A 179 6.54 -16.17 -8.21
CA ASP A 179 5.74 -15.77 -9.39
C ASP A 179 4.71 -14.66 -9.10
N PHE A 180 4.64 -14.19 -7.84
CA PHE A 180 3.72 -13.15 -7.36
C PHE A 180 2.24 -13.51 -7.58
N THR A 181 1.87 -14.75 -7.31
CA THR A 181 0.49 -15.21 -7.36
C THR A 181 -0.13 -15.37 -5.97
N ALA A 182 -1.43 -15.05 -5.86
CA ALA A 182 -2.19 -15.29 -4.64
C ALA A 182 -2.68 -16.74 -4.62
N GLY A 183 -2.30 -17.46 -3.59
CA GLY A 183 -2.77 -18.83 -3.31
C GLY A 183 -4.15 -18.86 -2.66
N SER A 184 -4.43 -19.88 -1.87
CA SER A 184 -5.70 -20.06 -1.18
C SER A 184 -5.92 -19.03 -0.07
N MET A 185 -7.16 -18.86 0.33
CA MET A 185 -7.57 -18.16 1.53
C MET A 185 -8.59 -19.04 2.26
N VAL A 186 -8.32 -19.36 3.52
CA VAL A 186 -9.10 -20.32 4.31
C VAL A 186 -9.42 -19.73 5.67
N ASN A 187 -10.67 -19.91 6.10
CA ASN A 187 -11.08 -19.64 7.48
C ASN A 187 -10.96 -20.92 8.31
N THR A 188 -10.41 -20.81 9.50
CA THR A 188 -10.47 -21.85 10.52
C THR A 188 -11.37 -21.38 11.67
N GLY A 189 -12.20 -22.27 12.19
CA GLY A 189 -13.18 -21.91 13.21
C GLY A 189 -14.28 -20.98 12.69
N ALA A 190 -14.96 -20.30 13.58
CA ALA A 190 -16.06 -19.40 13.26
C ALA A 190 -15.68 -17.94 13.51
N GLY A 191 -16.19 -17.04 12.69
CA GLY A 191 -16.33 -15.64 13.07
C GLY A 191 -15.49 -14.62 12.33
N TYR A 192 -14.28 -14.90 11.85
CA TYR A 192 -13.55 -13.94 11.00
C TYR A 192 -14.09 -13.96 9.57
N GLY A 193 -14.54 -12.80 9.09
CA GLY A 193 -14.97 -12.64 7.68
C GLY A 193 -13.76 -12.34 6.78
N ALA A 194 -13.33 -13.33 5.99
CA ALA A 194 -12.34 -13.12 4.94
C ALA A 194 -12.99 -12.41 3.75
N ILE A 195 -12.48 -11.25 3.33
CA ILE A 195 -13.06 -10.44 2.27
C ILE A 195 -12.24 -10.55 0.99
N SER A 196 -10.95 -10.25 1.05
CA SER A 196 -10.08 -10.31 -0.13
C SER A 196 -8.62 -10.51 0.24
N ARG A 197 -7.83 -10.99 -0.71
CA ARG A 197 -6.37 -11.02 -0.66
C ARG A 197 -5.78 -10.52 -1.97
N THR A 198 -4.65 -9.85 -1.90
CA THR A 198 -3.92 -9.40 -3.10
C THR A 198 -2.43 -9.55 -2.92
N ILE A 199 -1.71 -9.71 -4.03
CA ILE A 199 -0.26 -9.61 -4.09
C ILE A 199 0.11 -8.70 -5.25
N LYS A 200 1.02 -7.78 -5.02
CA LYS A 200 1.55 -6.86 -6.03
C LYS A 200 3.06 -6.88 -5.97
N PRO A 201 3.76 -7.24 -7.06
CA PRO A 201 5.21 -7.11 -7.11
C PRO A 201 5.62 -5.64 -7.01
N ILE A 202 6.69 -5.40 -6.28
CA ILE A 202 7.39 -4.12 -6.17
C ILE A 202 8.89 -4.32 -6.38
N GLY A 203 9.68 -3.26 -6.32
CA GLY A 203 11.11 -3.32 -6.63
C GLY A 203 11.93 -4.21 -5.70
N LEU A 204 13.14 -4.54 -6.13
CA LEU A 204 14.10 -5.36 -5.41
C LEU A 204 13.61 -6.78 -5.06
N GLY A 205 12.63 -7.30 -5.82
CA GLY A 205 12.01 -8.61 -5.59
C GLY A 205 11.05 -8.67 -4.41
N TYR A 206 10.68 -7.54 -3.84
CA TYR A 206 9.64 -7.47 -2.82
C TYR A 206 8.24 -7.58 -3.43
N ALA A 207 7.30 -8.02 -2.61
CA ALA A 207 5.87 -8.00 -2.87
C ALA A 207 5.13 -7.26 -1.76
N LEU A 208 4.14 -6.49 -2.13
CA LEU A 208 3.12 -6.01 -1.23
C LEU A 208 2.00 -7.05 -1.23
N VAL A 209 1.82 -7.73 -0.11
CA VAL A 209 0.75 -8.72 0.12
C VAL A 209 -0.28 -8.14 1.06
N SER A 210 -1.56 -8.33 0.78
CA SER A 210 -2.63 -7.82 1.63
C SER A 210 -3.73 -8.85 1.88
N LEU A 211 -4.35 -8.72 3.06
CA LEU A 211 -5.50 -9.49 3.49
C LEU A 211 -6.52 -8.53 4.10
N THR A 212 -7.70 -8.43 3.48
CA THR A 212 -8.81 -7.63 4.00
C THR A 212 -9.79 -8.55 4.72
N PHE A 213 -10.20 -8.16 5.94
CA PHE A 213 -11.03 -8.98 6.80
C PHE A 213 -11.93 -8.14 7.71
N ALA A 214 -12.96 -8.79 8.28
CA ALA A 214 -13.80 -8.24 9.34
C ALA A 214 -13.70 -9.15 10.58
N PRO A 215 -13.35 -8.63 11.78
CA PRO A 215 -13.33 -9.41 13.00
C PRO A 215 -14.76 -9.69 13.50
N PRO A 216 -15.00 -10.83 14.15
CA PRO A 216 -16.33 -11.22 14.62
C PRO A 216 -16.81 -10.39 15.82
N ALA A 217 -15.87 -9.93 16.62
CA ALA A 217 -16.08 -9.16 17.84
C ALA A 217 -14.92 -8.19 18.05
N ALA A 218 -15.02 -7.30 19.03
CA ALA A 218 -13.90 -6.51 19.51
C ALA A 218 -12.91 -7.45 20.21
N VAL A 219 -11.74 -7.68 19.62
CA VAL A 219 -10.75 -8.65 20.08
C VAL A 219 -9.34 -8.13 19.87
N ASN A 220 -8.39 -8.75 20.54
CA ASN A 220 -6.98 -8.61 20.21
C ASN A 220 -6.62 -9.57 19.07
N ALA A 221 -6.54 -9.08 17.87
CA ALA A 221 -6.16 -9.87 16.71
C ALA A 221 -4.68 -10.23 16.76
N GLY A 222 -4.36 -11.51 16.76
CA GLY A 222 -3.02 -12.02 16.51
C GLY A 222 -2.72 -11.94 15.03
N ILE A 223 -1.62 -11.29 14.67
CA ILE A 223 -1.17 -11.12 13.29
C ILE A 223 0.21 -11.73 13.14
N THR A 224 0.40 -12.61 12.17
CA THR A 224 1.69 -13.21 11.89
C THR A 224 1.90 -13.46 10.40
N THR A 225 3.17 -13.62 10.02
CA THR A 225 3.57 -14.20 8.74
C THR A 225 4.45 -15.41 9.04
N ALA A 226 4.23 -16.46 8.29
CA ALA A 226 5.08 -17.65 8.33
C ALA A 226 5.48 -18.04 6.90
N SER A 227 6.64 -18.67 6.75
CA SER A 227 6.99 -19.40 5.54
C SER A 227 5.99 -20.53 5.30
N ALA A 228 5.78 -20.92 4.07
CA ALA A 228 4.87 -22.00 3.69
C ALA A 228 5.48 -22.84 2.56
N ASP A 229 5.03 -24.11 2.46
CA ASP A 229 5.50 -25.08 1.47
C ASP A 229 4.59 -25.20 0.24
N GLY A 230 3.55 -24.38 0.16
CA GLY A 230 2.57 -24.39 -0.95
C GLY A 230 1.26 -23.72 -0.57
N THR A 231 0.22 -23.97 -1.37
CA THR A 231 -1.00 -23.16 -1.39
C THR A 231 -2.06 -23.52 -0.37
N THR A 232 -2.00 -24.67 0.30
CA THR A 232 -3.29 -25.16 0.82
C THR A 232 -3.32 -25.98 2.10
N THR A 233 -2.25 -26.57 2.56
CA THR A 233 -2.53 -27.81 3.32
C THR A 233 -1.93 -27.96 4.68
N ARG A 234 -1.39 -26.94 5.26
CA ARG A 234 -1.08 -27.09 6.69
C ARG A 234 -2.22 -26.58 7.54
N ALA A 235 -3.05 -27.52 7.96
CA ALA A 235 -4.14 -27.31 8.91
C ALA A 235 -3.67 -26.78 10.29
N ASN A 236 -2.36 -26.79 10.53
CA ASN A 236 -1.76 -26.28 11.76
C ASN A 236 -1.12 -24.92 11.52
N ILE A 237 -1.61 -23.93 12.20
CA ILE A 237 -1.20 -22.53 12.19
C ILE A 237 0.31 -22.36 12.47
N GLY A 238 0.93 -23.32 13.13
CA GLY A 238 2.31 -23.28 13.55
C GLY A 238 3.34 -23.98 12.66
N ASN A 239 2.94 -24.58 11.55
CA ASN A 239 3.91 -25.29 10.71
C ASN A 239 4.39 -24.37 9.59
N GLY A 240 5.63 -23.92 9.69
CA GLY A 240 6.35 -23.29 8.62
C GLY A 240 6.77 -24.27 7.50
N ALA A 241 7.51 -23.82 6.50
CA ALA A 241 7.97 -24.65 5.40
C ALA A 241 9.12 -25.61 5.82
N GLY A 242 9.69 -25.41 7.00
CA GLY A 242 10.73 -26.26 7.60
C GLY A 242 11.94 -25.47 8.11
N ILE A 243 12.73 -26.11 8.94
CA ILE A 243 13.94 -25.51 9.54
C ILE A 243 14.86 -24.97 8.46
N GLY A 244 15.36 -23.76 8.64
CA GLY A 244 16.24 -23.06 7.73
C GLY A 244 15.52 -22.31 6.61
N THR A 245 14.20 -22.48 6.45
CA THR A 245 13.42 -21.67 5.47
C THR A 245 13.31 -20.24 5.93
N SER A 246 13.30 -19.30 4.99
CA SER A 246 13.32 -17.88 5.30
C SER A 246 12.55 -17.05 4.29
N TYR A 247 12.06 -15.92 4.78
CA TYR A 247 11.56 -14.80 3.98
C TYR A 247 12.12 -13.50 4.57
N GLU A 248 12.02 -12.41 3.80
CA GLU A 248 12.42 -11.10 4.28
C GLU A 248 11.19 -10.22 4.47
N HIS A 249 11.25 -9.35 5.46
CA HIS A 249 10.17 -8.49 5.90
C HIS A 249 10.67 -7.05 6.03
N TRP A 250 9.92 -6.09 5.49
CA TRP A 250 10.20 -4.67 5.68
C TRP A 250 9.14 -3.96 6.50
N ASN A 251 7.87 -4.11 6.19
CA ASN A 251 6.79 -3.38 6.88
C ASN A 251 5.56 -4.24 7.12
N THR A 252 4.95 -4.05 8.28
CA THR A 252 3.62 -4.57 8.64
C THR A 252 2.69 -3.39 8.89
N GLN A 253 1.54 -3.38 8.26
CA GLN A 253 0.56 -2.33 8.42
C GLN A 253 -0.82 -2.92 8.59
N LEU A 254 -1.51 -2.55 9.67
CA LEU A 254 -2.92 -2.84 9.90
C LEU A 254 -3.68 -1.53 9.94
N GLU A 255 -4.63 -1.38 9.03
CA GLU A 255 -5.44 -0.18 8.89
C GLU A 255 -6.93 -0.52 8.92
N ALA A 256 -7.74 0.38 9.44
CA ALA A 256 -9.18 0.34 9.21
C ALA A 256 -9.48 0.71 7.75
N GLY A 257 -10.37 -0.02 7.11
CA GLY A 257 -10.74 0.17 5.70
C GLY A 257 -9.75 -0.48 4.73
N THR A 258 -9.51 0.20 3.61
CA THR A 258 -8.59 -0.26 2.55
C THR A 258 -7.14 0.08 2.91
N GLY A 259 -6.21 -0.77 2.49
CA GLY A 259 -4.78 -0.51 2.67
C GLY A 259 -4.28 0.69 1.87
N SER A 260 -3.25 1.34 2.38
CA SER A 260 -2.62 2.53 1.80
C SER A 260 -1.12 2.34 1.58
N SER A 261 -0.43 3.40 1.14
CA SER A 261 1.04 3.42 1.06
C SER A 261 1.68 3.18 2.43
N PRO A 262 2.93 2.69 2.50
CA PRO A 262 3.55 2.33 3.77
C PRO A 262 3.55 3.48 4.79
N ILE A 263 3.13 3.16 6.02
CA ILE A 263 3.23 4.00 7.21
C ILE A 263 4.11 3.24 8.19
N VAL A 264 5.37 3.67 8.32
CA VAL A 264 6.36 3.00 9.18
C VAL A 264 6.21 3.51 10.60
N ALA A 265 6.03 2.59 11.53
CA ALA A 265 5.85 2.86 12.97
C ALA A 265 7.01 2.25 13.77
N GLY A 266 7.60 3.02 14.67
CA GLY A 266 8.81 2.66 15.43
C GLY A 266 8.60 2.54 16.94
N GLY A 267 7.40 2.14 17.42
CA GLY A 267 7.12 1.94 18.84
C GLY A 267 5.74 2.42 19.30
N ALA A 268 5.05 3.20 18.46
CA ALA A 268 3.66 3.62 18.68
C ALA A 268 2.88 3.57 17.38
N ALA A 269 1.57 3.55 17.43
CA ALA A 269 0.72 3.71 16.24
C ALA A 269 1.02 5.06 15.58
N VAL A 270 1.14 5.07 14.26
CA VAL A 270 1.47 6.27 13.47
C VAL A 270 0.35 6.55 12.49
N SER A 271 -0.09 7.82 12.48
CA SER A 271 -1.07 8.31 11.51
C SER A 271 -0.38 9.11 10.41
N ARG A 272 -0.76 8.84 9.17
CA ARG A 272 -0.52 9.71 8.04
C ARG A 272 -1.72 10.63 7.84
N ALA A 273 -1.49 11.95 7.78
CA ALA A 273 -2.52 12.92 7.47
C ALA A 273 -3.02 12.74 6.02
N ALA A 274 -4.26 13.13 5.75
CA ALA A 274 -4.80 13.19 4.41
C ALA A 274 -4.01 14.20 3.55
N ASP A 275 -3.85 13.88 2.27
CA ASP A 275 -3.46 14.86 1.27
C ASP A 275 -4.65 15.79 0.98
N SER A 276 -4.40 17.09 0.90
CA SER A 276 -5.36 18.09 0.43
C SER A 276 -4.74 18.87 -0.71
N LEU A 277 -5.37 18.81 -1.88
CA LEU A 277 -4.90 19.43 -3.11
C LEU A 277 -5.77 20.63 -3.46
N ALA A 278 -5.17 21.81 -3.55
CA ALA A 278 -5.82 23.01 -4.08
C ALA A 278 -5.28 23.38 -5.45
N LEU A 279 -6.17 23.81 -6.34
CA LEU A 279 -5.92 24.14 -7.73
C LEU A 279 -6.24 25.63 -7.99
N PRO A 280 -5.38 26.57 -7.59
CA PRO A 280 -5.70 28.01 -7.63
C PRO A 280 -5.90 28.58 -9.04
N LEU A 281 -5.39 27.88 -10.05
CA LEU A 281 -5.50 28.30 -11.47
C LEU A 281 -6.61 27.54 -12.22
N ALA A 282 -7.27 26.56 -11.59
CA ALA A 282 -8.38 25.88 -12.21
C ALA A 282 -9.64 26.79 -12.25
N PRO A 283 -10.57 26.54 -13.18
CA PRO A 283 -11.88 27.17 -13.12
C PRO A 283 -12.56 26.93 -11.76
N THR A 284 -13.32 27.91 -11.29
CA THR A 284 -14.01 27.80 -9.98
C THR A 284 -15.24 26.88 -10.00
N THR A 285 -15.70 26.51 -11.18
CA THR A 285 -16.87 25.64 -11.42
C THR A 285 -16.57 24.67 -12.56
N GLY A 286 -17.32 23.59 -12.64
CA GLY A 286 -17.21 22.58 -13.68
C GLY A 286 -16.67 21.27 -13.18
N ASN A 287 -16.11 20.51 -14.09
CA ASN A 287 -15.61 19.16 -13.83
C ASN A 287 -14.12 19.05 -14.12
N LEU A 288 -13.44 18.25 -13.29
CA LEU A 288 -12.07 17.87 -13.46
C LEU A 288 -12.00 16.39 -13.86
N ALA A 289 -11.43 16.11 -15.01
CA ALA A 289 -11.16 14.76 -15.45
C ALA A 289 -9.79 14.32 -14.91
N LEU A 290 -9.76 13.18 -14.24
CA LEU A 290 -8.57 12.55 -13.68
C LEU A 290 -8.21 11.34 -14.51
N ARG A 291 -6.91 11.12 -14.76
CA ARG A 291 -6.37 9.88 -15.32
C ARG A 291 -5.37 9.30 -14.36
N PHE A 292 -5.55 8.03 -14.03
CA PHE A 292 -4.73 7.30 -13.06
C PHE A 292 -3.55 6.54 -13.69
N ASP A 293 -2.69 5.99 -12.85
CA ASP A 293 -1.49 5.23 -13.22
C ASP A 293 -1.78 3.99 -14.05
N ASP A 294 -2.95 3.36 -13.91
CA ASP A 294 -3.41 2.20 -14.68
C ASP A 294 -4.14 2.57 -15.97
N GLY A 295 -4.29 3.87 -16.27
CA GLY A 295 -4.99 4.39 -17.43
C GLY A 295 -6.50 4.57 -17.25
N THR A 296 -7.09 4.13 -16.14
CA THR A 296 -8.49 4.42 -15.83
C THR A 296 -8.74 5.90 -15.58
N THR A 297 -9.98 6.33 -15.66
CA THR A 297 -10.37 7.74 -15.50
C THR A 297 -11.48 7.91 -14.48
N GLN A 298 -11.54 9.09 -13.88
CA GLN A 298 -12.63 9.54 -13.02
C GLN A 298 -12.91 11.01 -13.30
N THR A 299 -14.18 11.41 -13.26
CA THR A 299 -14.56 12.82 -13.31
C THR A 299 -15.07 13.23 -11.93
N VAL A 300 -14.58 14.35 -11.43
CA VAL A 300 -14.99 14.94 -10.15
C VAL A 300 -15.39 16.39 -10.34
N SER A 301 -16.28 16.91 -9.51
CA SER A 301 -16.59 18.34 -9.50
C SER A 301 -15.43 19.14 -8.96
N LEU A 302 -15.14 20.30 -9.58
CA LEU A 302 -14.17 21.25 -9.06
C LEU A 302 -14.64 21.80 -7.71
N ALA A 303 -13.72 21.86 -6.77
CA ALA A 303 -13.90 22.40 -5.44
C ALA A 303 -12.65 23.19 -5.03
N ALA A 304 -12.76 24.02 -4.01
CA ALA A 304 -11.65 24.83 -3.50
C ALA A 304 -10.45 23.98 -3.06
N ALA A 305 -10.71 22.79 -2.52
CA ALA A 305 -9.72 21.76 -2.25
C ALA A 305 -10.31 20.39 -2.61
N LEU A 306 -9.52 19.58 -3.26
CA LEU A 306 -9.91 18.22 -3.63
C LEU A 306 -9.56 17.25 -2.50
N PRO A 307 -10.49 16.42 -2.05
CA PRO A 307 -10.21 15.35 -1.10
C PRO A 307 -9.34 14.27 -1.76
N ALA A 308 -8.71 13.44 -0.94
CA ALA A 308 -7.83 12.38 -1.43
C ALA A 308 -8.51 11.01 -1.61
N ASN A 309 -9.83 10.94 -1.61
CA ASN A 309 -10.60 9.69 -1.72
C ASN A 309 -11.09 9.43 -3.15
N PHE A 310 -10.16 9.29 -4.06
CA PHE A 310 -10.44 8.93 -5.45
C PHE A 310 -10.50 7.40 -5.64
N ASN A 311 -10.92 6.96 -6.83
CA ASN A 311 -10.94 5.54 -7.19
C ASN A 311 -9.55 4.89 -7.11
N ARG A 312 -8.49 5.68 -7.31
CA ARG A 312 -7.09 5.30 -7.16
C ARG A 312 -6.27 6.45 -6.58
N SER A 313 -5.20 6.09 -5.90
CA SER A 313 -4.35 7.07 -5.21
C SER A 313 -3.31 7.76 -6.10
N VAL A 314 -2.97 7.21 -7.29
CA VAL A 314 -1.93 7.77 -8.16
C VAL A 314 -2.53 8.37 -9.41
N ILE A 315 -2.39 9.67 -9.57
CA ILE A 315 -2.96 10.47 -10.65
C ILE A 315 -1.85 10.91 -11.60
N ARG A 316 -1.94 10.52 -12.86
CA ARG A 316 -1.02 10.97 -13.93
C ARG A 316 -1.36 12.37 -14.40
N THR A 317 -2.63 12.60 -14.72
CA THR A 317 -3.08 13.89 -15.25
C THR A 317 -4.42 14.32 -14.67
N MET A 318 -4.60 15.63 -14.57
CA MET A 318 -5.86 16.30 -14.29
C MET A 318 -6.14 17.31 -15.39
N ALA A 319 -7.39 17.42 -15.86
CA ALA A 319 -7.76 18.41 -16.87
C ALA A 319 -9.17 18.93 -16.68
N ALA A 320 -9.34 20.25 -16.81
CA ALA A 320 -10.64 20.91 -16.86
C ALA A 320 -10.85 21.54 -18.23
N THR A 321 -12.04 21.36 -18.81
CA THR A 321 -12.46 22.02 -20.06
C THR A 321 -12.88 23.45 -19.80
N ILE A 322 -12.74 24.29 -20.82
CA ILE A 322 -13.29 25.66 -20.90
C ILE A 322 -14.61 25.66 -21.66
#